data_c2c94136cac0dd1715758f811ba5e852
#
_entry.id   c2c94136cac0dd1715758f811ba5e852
#
_cell.length_a   1.000
_cell.length_b   1.000
_cell.length_c   1.000
_cell.angle_alpha   90.00
_cell.angle_beta   90.00
_cell.angle_gamma   90.00
#
_symmetry.space_group_name_H-M   'P 1'
#
loop_
_entity.id
_entity.type
_entity.pdbx_description
1 polymer ?
#
loop_
_entity_poly.entity_id
_entity_poly.type
_entity_poly.pdbx_seq_one_letter_code
_entity_poly.pdbx_strand_id
1 'polypeptide(L)'
;MKNEFIALIILFLLVSCQSRQQVTENISTIDSILQVNVTSLLENKLSELDALSGQAIVMEVQSGQIKALVGLTRKDSANYQSCENFSVWQSTGLMHPISLLAALETGKVKLSDKVDTGNGIYQVQGRELKDHNWHRGGYGELTVQEGLA
;
A
#
# COMPACT_ATOMS: atom_id res chain seq x y z
N MET A 1 -58.73 9.03 -32.07
CA MET A 1 -58.55 9.11 -30.61
C MET A 1 -57.64 8.01 -30.03
N LYS A 2 -57.72 6.73 -30.46
CA LYS A 2 -56.81 5.68 -29.93
C LYS A 2 -55.34 5.85 -30.33
N ASN A 3 -55.03 6.35 -31.51
CA ASN A 3 -53.66 6.48 -32.02
C ASN A 3 -52.92 7.66 -31.38
N GLU A 4 -53.60 8.72 -31.03
CA GLU A 4 -53.04 9.90 -30.37
C GLU A 4 -52.59 9.58 -28.92
N PHE A 5 -53.33 8.72 -28.23
CA PHE A 5 -52.96 8.28 -26.88
C PHE A 5 -51.74 7.37 -26.86
N ILE A 6 -51.57 6.53 -27.87
CA ILE A 6 -50.42 5.63 -27.99
C ILE A 6 -49.16 6.46 -28.30
N ALA A 7 -49.25 7.46 -29.16
CA ALA A 7 -48.13 8.36 -29.48
C ALA A 7 -47.68 9.16 -28.28
N LEU A 8 -48.60 9.60 -27.42
CA LEU A 8 -48.29 10.36 -26.18
C LEU A 8 -47.59 9.47 -25.13
N ILE A 9 -48.00 8.21 -25.01
CA ILE A 9 -47.35 7.25 -24.08
C ILE A 9 -45.95 6.89 -24.56
N ILE A 10 -45.71 6.71 -25.85
CA ILE A 10 -44.41 6.45 -26.42
C ILE A 10 -43.45 7.66 -26.22
N LEU A 11 -43.95 8.89 -26.40
CA LEU A 11 -43.19 10.11 -26.15
C LEU A 11 -42.78 10.25 -24.67
N PHE A 12 -43.64 9.84 -23.74
CA PHE A 12 -43.37 9.88 -22.29
C PHE A 12 -42.32 8.83 -21.88
N LEU A 13 -42.28 7.68 -22.54
CA LEU A 13 -41.28 6.63 -22.28
C LEU A 13 -39.88 6.97 -22.82
N LEU A 14 -39.79 7.82 -23.84
CA LEU A 14 -38.51 8.25 -24.39
C LEU A 14 -37.82 9.35 -23.55
N VAL A 15 -38.56 10.10 -22.73
CA VAL A 15 -38.00 11.14 -21.84
C VAL A 15 -37.47 10.55 -20.53
N SER A 16 -37.83 9.32 -20.18
CA SER A 16 -37.47 8.69 -18.90
C SER A 16 -36.08 8.05 -18.88
N CYS A 17 -35.34 8.05 -19.98
CA CYS A 17 -33.99 7.46 -20.06
C CYS A 17 -32.90 8.53 -20.24
N GLN A 18 -32.96 9.61 -19.47
CA GLN A 18 -31.78 10.42 -19.21
C GLN A 18 -31.04 9.79 -18.03
N SER A 19 -30.12 8.86 -18.35
CA SER A 19 -29.07 8.46 -17.45
C SER A 19 -28.34 9.73 -17.02
N ARG A 20 -28.55 10.16 -15.78
CA ARG A 20 -27.65 11.12 -15.12
C ARG A 20 -26.26 10.47 -15.18
N GLN A 21 -25.45 10.87 -16.13
CA GLN A 21 -24.02 10.74 -15.96
C GLN A 21 -23.70 11.58 -14.72
N GLN A 22 -23.51 10.90 -13.58
CA GLN A 22 -22.77 11.48 -12.49
C GLN A 22 -21.38 11.72 -13.04
N VAL A 23 -21.11 12.97 -13.37
CA VAL A 23 -19.75 13.47 -13.50
C VAL A 23 -19.18 13.33 -12.09
N THR A 24 -18.52 12.21 -11.83
CA THR A 24 -17.66 12.06 -10.66
C THR A 24 -16.51 13.02 -10.94
N GLU A 25 -16.61 14.21 -10.41
CA GLU A 25 -15.51 15.15 -10.36
C GLU A 25 -14.41 14.41 -9.61
N ASN A 26 -13.37 14.00 -10.32
CA ASN A 26 -12.19 13.38 -9.73
C ASN A 26 -11.45 14.46 -8.95
N ILE A 27 -11.94 14.72 -7.73
CA ILE A 27 -11.28 15.62 -6.80
C ILE A 27 -10.00 14.92 -6.38
N SER A 28 -8.86 15.40 -6.86
CA SER A 28 -7.56 14.92 -6.42
C SER A 28 -7.42 15.18 -4.92
N THR A 29 -7.06 14.16 -4.16
CA THR A 29 -6.79 14.26 -2.72
C THR A 29 -5.35 14.67 -2.44
N ILE A 30 -4.53 14.81 -3.48
CA ILE A 30 -3.11 15.16 -3.38
C ILE A 30 -2.97 16.61 -2.93
N ASP A 31 -2.18 16.82 -1.87
CA ASP A 31 -1.72 18.12 -1.42
C ASP A 31 -0.47 18.51 -2.24
N SER A 32 -0.57 19.56 -3.03
CA SER A 32 0.48 19.97 -3.96
C SER A 32 1.78 20.38 -3.24
N ILE A 33 1.68 21.00 -2.06
CA ILE A 33 2.84 21.42 -1.29
C ILE A 33 3.54 20.18 -0.71
N LEU A 34 2.76 19.28 -0.13
CA LEU A 34 3.28 18.03 0.41
C LEU A 34 3.90 17.16 -0.69
N GLN A 35 3.26 17.07 -1.85
CA GLN A 35 3.77 16.36 -3.01
C GLN A 35 5.16 16.84 -3.42
N VAL A 36 5.36 18.16 -3.54
CA VAL A 36 6.66 18.75 -3.89
C VAL A 36 7.71 18.46 -2.83
N ASN A 37 7.36 18.63 -1.55
CA ASN A 37 8.28 18.39 -0.44
C ASN A 37 8.71 16.92 -0.37
N VAL A 38 7.77 15.98 -0.51
CA VAL A 38 8.07 14.55 -0.50
C VAL A 38 8.91 14.15 -1.71
N THR A 39 8.66 14.75 -2.88
CA THR A 39 9.46 14.52 -4.09
C THR A 39 10.92 14.92 -3.84
N SER A 40 11.15 16.13 -3.35
CA SER A 40 12.50 16.63 -3.06
C SER A 40 13.23 15.80 -1.99
N LEU A 41 12.54 15.40 -0.93
CA LEU A 41 13.11 14.53 0.11
C LEU A 41 13.49 13.16 -0.44
N LEU A 42 12.63 12.56 -1.26
CA LEU A 42 12.89 11.26 -1.87
C LEU A 42 14.08 11.33 -2.82
N GLU A 43 14.13 12.35 -3.69
CA GLU A 43 15.22 12.55 -4.63
C GLU A 43 16.57 12.69 -3.92
N ASN A 44 16.63 13.52 -2.86
CA ASN A 44 17.83 13.69 -2.06
C ASN A 44 18.29 12.36 -1.43
N LYS A 45 17.34 11.58 -0.88
CA LYS A 45 17.67 10.29 -0.27
C LYS A 45 18.11 9.23 -1.27
N LEU A 46 17.48 9.18 -2.44
CA LEU A 46 17.91 8.28 -3.51
C LEU A 46 19.31 8.60 -4.00
N SER A 47 19.64 9.89 -4.11
CA SER A 47 20.98 10.34 -4.47
C SER A 47 22.02 10.00 -3.39
N GLU A 48 21.70 10.24 -2.12
CA GLU A 48 22.58 9.91 -0.98
C GLU A 48 22.89 8.41 -0.91
N LEU A 49 21.91 7.57 -1.18
CA LEU A 49 22.02 6.10 -1.11
C LEU A 49 22.50 5.47 -2.42
N ASP A 50 22.76 6.25 -3.45
CA ASP A 50 23.04 5.78 -4.81
C ASP A 50 22.00 4.77 -5.34
N ALA A 51 20.72 4.96 -4.94
CA ALA A 51 19.65 4.06 -5.27
C ALA A 51 19.14 4.26 -6.70
N LEU A 52 18.65 3.20 -7.34
CA LEU A 52 18.13 3.26 -8.72
C LEU A 52 16.71 3.83 -8.80
N SER A 53 15.90 3.57 -7.78
CA SER A 53 14.51 4.03 -7.74
C SER A 53 13.98 4.03 -6.32
N GLY A 54 12.89 4.74 -6.09
CA GLY A 54 12.19 4.77 -4.83
C GLY A 54 10.77 5.27 -4.96
N GLN A 55 9.98 5.01 -3.94
CA GLN A 55 8.59 5.40 -3.87
C GLN A 55 8.27 5.92 -2.48
N ALA A 56 7.37 6.90 -2.41
CA ALA A 56 6.85 7.42 -1.17
C ALA A 56 5.35 7.65 -1.30
N ILE A 57 4.58 7.18 -0.31
CA ILE A 57 3.13 7.37 -0.21
C ILE A 57 2.85 7.99 1.15
N VAL A 58 2.13 9.11 1.15
CA VAL A 58 1.64 9.75 2.37
C VAL A 58 0.11 9.66 2.39
N MET A 59 -0.41 9.03 3.40
CA MET A 59 -1.85 8.81 3.58
C MET A 59 -2.32 9.42 4.90
N GLU A 60 -3.45 10.10 4.86
CA GLU A 60 -4.12 10.59 6.07
C GLU A 60 -4.81 9.41 6.78
N VAL A 61 -4.43 9.16 8.02
CA VAL A 61 -4.87 7.96 8.75
C VAL A 61 -6.39 7.91 8.96
N GLN A 62 -7.02 9.06 9.24
CA GLN A 62 -8.44 9.11 9.57
C GLN A 62 -9.35 8.90 8.36
N SER A 63 -9.00 9.46 7.21
CA SER A 63 -9.81 9.42 6.01
C SER A 63 -9.38 8.36 5.00
N GLY A 64 -8.15 7.85 5.11
CA GLY A 64 -7.53 6.97 4.11
C GLY A 64 -7.15 7.70 2.81
N GLN A 65 -7.27 9.03 2.75
CA GLN A 65 -6.94 9.80 1.56
C GLN A 65 -5.42 9.85 1.33
N ILE A 66 -5.00 9.62 0.10
CA ILE A 66 -3.61 9.79 -0.29
C ILE A 66 -3.33 11.28 -0.49
N LYS A 67 -2.39 11.82 0.28
CA LYS A 67 -2.00 13.24 0.26
C LYS A 67 -0.73 13.49 -0.55
N ALA A 68 0.16 12.48 -0.67
CA ALA A 68 1.27 12.51 -1.62
C ALA A 68 1.54 11.11 -2.16
N LEU A 69 1.89 11.04 -3.43
CA LEU A 69 2.19 9.80 -4.15
C LEU A 69 3.36 10.07 -5.10
N VAL A 70 4.55 9.64 -4.72
CA VAL A 70 5.78 9.95 -5.45
C VAL A 70 6.50 8.67 -5.83
N GLY A 71 6.81 8.52 -7.10
CA GLY A 71 7.70 7.49 -7.61
C GLY A 71 8.80 8.14 -8.43
N LEU A 72 10.05 7.78 -8.15
CA LEU A 72 11.22 8.27 -8.86
C LEU A 72 12.07 7.10 -9.33
N THR A 73 12.63 7.23 -10.53
CA THR A 73 13.62 6.31 -11.08
C THR A 73 14.79 7.11 -11.65
N ARG A 74 15.98 6.54 -11.56
CA ARG A 74 17.20 7.17 -12.06
C ARG A 74 17.11 7.32 -13.57
N LYS A 75 17.31 8.53 -14.07
CA LYS A 75 17.39 8.86 -15.48
C LYS A 75 18.82 8.81 -16.00
N ASP A 76 19.73 9.36 -15.22
CA ASP A 76 21.17 9.41 -15.48
C ASP A 76 21.96 9.46 -14.15
N SER A 77 23.26 9.69 -14.21
CA SER A 77 24.13 9.67 -13.03
C SER A 77 23.78 10.72 -11.95
N ALA A 78 23.06 11.77 -12.31
CA ALA A 78 22.79 12.90 -11.41
C ALA A 78 21.31 13.20 -11.24
N ASN A 79 20.43 12.64 -12.08
CA ASN A 79 19.05 13.06 -12.14
C ASN A 79 18.08 11.89 -11.99
N TYR A 80 16.96 12.17 -11.36
CA TYR A 80 15.80 11.29 -11.28
C TYR A 80 14.64 11.83 -12.12
N GLN A 81 13.76 10.95 -12.55
CA GLN A 81 12.54 11.29 -13.24
C GLN A 81 11.34 10.63 -12.57
N SER A 82 10.17 11.24 -12.73
CA SER A 82 8.93 10.67 -12.23
C SER A 82 8.69 9.29 -12.85
N CYS A 83 8.24 8.36 -12.02
CA CYS A 83 7.84 7.01 -12.39
C CYS A 83 6.46 6.73 -11.82
N GLU A 84 5.48 6.54 -12.69
CA GLU A 84 4.10 6.24 -12.29
C GLU A 84 3.89 4.74 -12.00
N ASN A 85 4.89 3.92 -12.26
CA ASN A 85 4.82 2.48 -12.01
C ASN A 85 5.09 2.18 -10.53
N PHE A 86 4.04 2.22 -9.72
CA PHE A 86 4.06 1.79 -8.32
C PHE A 86 3.97 0.26 -8.22
N SER A 87 4.80 -0.45 -8.97
CA SER A 87 4.84 -1.90 -8.89
C SER A 87 5.30 -2.35 -7.51
N VAL A 88 4.67 -3.42 -7.04
CA VAL A 88 4.98 -4.04 -5.75
C VAL A 88 6.38 -4.64 -5.83
N TRP A 89 7.33 -3.97 -5.21
CA TRP A 89 8.66 -4.54 -4.97
C TRP A 89 8.55 -5.56 -3.84
N GLN A 90 9.37 -6.59 -3.87
CA GLN A 90 9.44 -7.52 -2.75
C GLN A 90 9.85 -6.75 -1.49
N SER A 91 8.86 -6.41 -0.68
CA SER A 91 9.08 -5.74 0.60
C SER A 91 9.46 -6.79 1.64
N THR A 92 10.74 -7.12 1.69
CA THR A 92 11.26 -7.97 2.76
C THR A 92 11.14 -7.23 4.10
N GLY A 93 10.47 -7.86 5.06
CA GLY A 93 10.32 -7.30 6.43
C GLY A 93 9.12 -6.37 6.64
N LEU A 94 8.71 -5.57 5.67
CA LEU A 94 7.56 -4.65 5.83
C LEU A 94 6.21 -5.35 6.00
N MET A 95 6.12 -6.63 5.62
CA MET A 95 4.91 -7.42 5.81
C MET A 95 4.77 -7.99 7.23
N HIS A 96 5.82 -7.99 8.06
CA HIS A 96 5.75 -8.53 9.42
C HIS A 96 4.75 -7.78 10.29
N PRO A 97 4.75 -6.42 10.36
CA PRO A 97 3.73 -5.69 11.12
C PRO A 97 2.31 -5.94 10.63
N ILE A 98 2.10 -6.07 9.32
CA ILE A 98 0.78 -6.33 8.74
C ILE A 98 0.31 -7.75 9.10
N SER A 99 1.19 -8.74 9.01
CA SER A 99 0.88 -10.12 9.39
C SER A 99 0.56 -10.23 10.88
N LEU A 100 1.31 -9.52 11.73
CA LEU A 100 1.04 -9.48 13.15
C LEU A 100 -0.29 -8.79 13.46
N LEU A 101 -0.58 -7.66 12.81
CA LEU A 101 -1.86 -6.96 12.99
C LEU A 101 -3.03 -7.88 12.63
N ALA A 102 -2.95 -8.59 11.52
CA ALA A 102 -3.97 -9.55 11.12
C ALA A 102 -4.12 -10.70 12.14
N ALA A 103 -3.02 -11.19 12.71
CA ALA A 103 -3.06 -12.23 13.73
C ALA A 103 -3.71 -11.74 15.05
N LEU A 104 -3.41 -10.52 15.46
CA LEU A 104 -4.01 -9.88 16.65
C LEU A 104 -5.51 -9.64 16.45
N GLU A 105 -5.94 -9.15 15.28
CA GLU A 105 -7.35 -8.91 14.94
C GLU A 105 -8.19 -10.20 14.97
N THR A 106 -7.59 -11.35 14.66
CA THR A 106 -8.30 -12.65 14.76
C THR A 106 -8.52 -13.10 16.20
N GLY A 107 -7.91 -12.43 17.18
CA GLY A 107 -7.95 -12.79 18.59
C GLY A 107 -7.25 -14.11 18.95
N LYS A 108 -6.58 -14.74 17.99
CA LYS A 108 -5.85 -16.01 18.19
C LYS A 108 -4.48 -15.83 18.84
N VAL A 109 -3.94 -14.64 18.77
CA VAL A 109 -2.61 -14.29 19.26
C VAL A 109 -2.69 -13.01 20.08
N LYS A 110 -1.91 -12.97 21.16
CA LYS A 110 -1.73 -11.78 22.01
C LYS A 110 -0.26 -11.36 21.98
N LEU A 111 0.01 -10.11 22.20
CA LEU A 111 1.38 -9.58 22.25
C LEU A 111 2.24 -10.26 23.34
N SER A 112 1.61 -10.72 24.42
CA SER A 112 2.28 -11.42 25.53
C SER A 112 2.49 -12.91 25.29
N ASP A 113 1.94 -13.49 24.23
CA ASP A 113 2.10 -14.90 23.95
C ASP A 113 3.55 -15.21 23.61
N LYS A 114 4.03 -16.34 24.12
CA LYS A 114 5.39 -16.80 23.89
C LYS A 114 5.46 -17.72 22.69
N VAL A 115 6.48 -17.52 21.89
CA VAL A 115 6.79 -18.31 20.72
C VAL A 115 8.24 -18.79 20.82
N ASP A 116 8.45 -20.08 20.70
CA ASP A 116 9.79 -20.65 20.58
C ASP A 116 10.24 -20.58 19.11
N THR A 117 11.23 -19.73 18.84
CA THR A 117 11.85 -19.58 17.52
C THR A 117 13.04 -20.54 17.35
N GLY A 118 13.32 -21.37 18.36
CA GLY A 118 14.39 -22.37 18.34
C GLY A 118 15.76 -21.73 18.11
N ASN A 119 16.55 -22.41 17.26
CA ASN A 119 17.90 -21.95 16.88
C ASN A 119 17.90 -20.98 15.69
N GLY A 120 16.77 -20.40 15.33
CA GLY A 120 16.65 -19.44 14.23
C GLY A 120 16.59 -20.09 12.84
N ILE A 121 16.41 -21.38 12.75
CA ILE A 121 16.22 -22.09 11.48
C ILE A 121 14.88 -22.82 11.52
N TYR A 122 14.01 -22.49 10.58
CA TYR A 122 12.68 -23.07 10.50
C TYR A 122 12.39 -23.63 9.10
N GLN A 123 11.86 -24.86 9.04
CA GLN A 123 11.51 -25.53 7.79
C GLN A 123 10.02 -25.36 7.49
N VAL A 124 9.68 -24.72 6.38
CA VAL A 124 8.30 -24.54 5.93
C VAL A 124 8.17 -24.99 4.49
N GLN A 125 7.31 -25.98 4.25
CA GLN A 125 7.00 -26.47 2.90
C GLN A 125 8.25 -26.76 2.05
N GLY A 126 9.28 -27.36 2.65
CA GLY A 126 10.54 -27.69 1.97
C GLY A 126 11.48 -26.49 1.75
N ARG A 127 11.17 -25.33 2.30
CA ARG A 127 12.04 -24.15 2.31
C ARG A 127 12.59 -23.90 3.71
N GLU A 128 13.86 -23.60 3.76
CA GLU A 128 14.53 -23.21 4.98
C GLU A 128 14.40 -21.69 5.15
N LEU A 129 13.78 -21.28 6.25
CA LEU A 129 13.72 -19.89 6.71
C LEU A 129 14.76 -19.72 7.80
N LYS A 130 15.54 -18.66 7.69
CA LYS A 130 16.56 -18.29 8.69
C LYS A 130 16.22 -16.92 9.25
N ASP A 131 16.24 -16.82 10.57
CA ASP A 131 16.20 -15.51 11.19
C ASP A 131 17.56 -14.81 11.06
N HIS A 132 17.62 -13.55 11.37
CA HIS A 132 18.83 -12.78 11.21
C HIS A 132 19.93 -13.19 12.22
N ASN A 133 19.58 -13.86 13.31
CA ASN A 133 20.49 -14.31 14.38
C ASN A 133 20.80 -15.83 14.33
N TRP A 134 20.37 -16.54 13.28
CA TRP A 134 20.53 -17.99 13.15
C TRP A 134 21.96 -18.49 13.37
N HIS A 135 22.96 -17.72 12.91
CA HIS A 135 24.40 -18.07 13.02
C HIS A 135 24.94 -17.92 14.45
N ARG A 136 24.17 -17.34 15.38
CA ARG A 136 24.48 -17.19 16.80
C ARG A 136 23.59 -18.05 17.70
N GLY A 137 22.81 -18.94 17.10
CA GLY A 137 21.91 -19.86 17.83
C GLY A 137 20.46 -19.41 17.91
N GLY A 138 20.05 -18.39 17.12
CA GLY A 138 18.69 -17.89 17.08
C GLY A 138 18.32 -17.02 18.28
N TYR A 139 17.04 -16.78 18.46
CA TYR A 139 16.50 -15.99 19.57
C TYR A 139 15.87 -16.85 20.68
N GLY A 140 15.63 -18.14 20.43
CA GLY A 140 14.97 -19.02 21.40
C GLY A 140 13.50 -18.62 21.64
N GLU A 141 13.10 -18.56 22.92
CA GLU A 141 11.74 -18.15 23.30
C GLU A 141 11.62 -16.64 23.37
N LEU A 142 10.69 -16.07 22.60
CA LEU A 142 10.35 -14.64 22.57
C LEU A 142 8.85 -14.47 22.76
N THR A 143 8.43 -13.33 23.29
CA THR A 143 7.05 -12.89 23.15
C THR A 143 6.78 -12.41 21.73
N VAL A 144 5.51 -12.44 21.32
CA VAL A 144 5.09 -11.91 20.02
C VAL A 144 5.50 -10.43 19.86
N GLN A 145 5.47 -9.65 20.94
CA GLN A 145 5.92 -8.27 20.95
C GLN A 145 7.42 -8.14 20.68
N GLU A 146 8.24 -8.97 21.33
CA GLU A 146 9.71 -8.96 21.15
C GLU A 146 10.11 -9.43 19.74
N GLY A 147 9.35 -10.34 19.15
CA GLY A 147 9.59 -10.81 17.78
C GLY A 147 9.35 -9.75 16.68
N LEU A 148 8.75 -8.61 17.02
CA LEU A 148 8.54 -7.48 16.10
C LEU A 148 9.62 -6.40 16.23
N ALA A 149 10.36 -6.37 17.31
CA ALA A 149 11.42 -5.38 17.60
C ALA A 149 12.75 -5.76 16.95
#